data_f19e29db719cfe53a6fb8732e7caea8b
#
_entry.id   f19e29db719cfe53a6fb8732e7caea8b
#
_cell.length_a   1.000
_cell.length_b   1.000
_cell.length_c   1.000
_cell.angle_alpha   90.00
_cell.angle_beta   90.00
_cell.angle_gamma   90.00
#
_symmetry.space_group_name_H-M   'P 1'
#
loop_
_entity.id
_entity.type
_entity.pdbx_description
1 polymer ?
#
loop_
_entity_poly.entity_id
_entity_poly.type
_entity_poly.pdbx_seq_one_letter_code
_entity_poly.pdbx_strand_id
1 'polypeptide(L)'
;KKKAIWIHNDIQIKIKEEFKYRILHFFFKDKYDYFDTYCAVSQGALDSFKEINKNKNKDKCYLVIPNYIDTKEIADKLKEKSDIKVDKEKVNIVTVGRLCHQKGIDIMLDNIKQLSNVRKDFHLYIIGDGDEKEKLIEQMKRLDLEQYVTFLGNQKNPFKYLKEMDLFYLSSRYEGQGMVILEAKSVGLDVLIPKHLEKYCPPIKGVDDVLLYLKKYKKSNKTKKFDDLNDYNNNIRKELNNLFDASNDK
;
A
#
# COMPACT_ATOMS: atom_id res chain seq x y z
N LYS A 1 -25.42 20.80 11.59
CA LYS A 1 -23.95 20.51 11.42
C LYS A 1 -23.80 19.45 10.33
N LYS A 2 -23.01 19.73 9.31
CA LYS A 2 -22.68 18.75 8.27
C LYS A 2 -21.85 17.60 8.85
N LYS A 3 -22.09 16.38 8.38
CA LYS A 3 -21.42 15.17 8.85
C LYS A 3 -20.60 14.57 7.71
N ALA A 4 -19.33 14.24 7.97
CA ALA A 4 -18.47 13.56 7.04
C ALA A 4 -18.08 12.17 7.53
N ILE A 5 -17.88 11.22 6.61
CA ILE A 5 -17.35 9.89 6.88
C ILE A 5 -16.11 9.64 6.02
N TRP A 6 -15.09 8.99 6.61
CA TRP A 6 -13.86 8.61 5.93
C TRP A 6 -13.88 7.14 5.51
N ILE A 7 -13.49 6.90 4.27
CA ILE A 7 -13.44 5.58 3.63
C ILE A 7 -11.98 5.22 3.38
N HIS A 8 -11.45 4.28 4.18
CA HIS A 8 -10.04 3.91 4.22
C HIS A 8 -9.70 2.62 3.47
N ASN A 9 -10.66 1.96 2.81
CA ASN A 9 -10.45 0.69 2.15
C ASN A 9 -11.37 0.50 0.93
N ASP A 10 -11.05 -0.49 0.09
CA ASP A 10 -11.98 -1.02 -0.90
C ASP A 10 -13.09 -1.83 -0.21
N ILE A 11 -14.21 -1.15 0.04
CA ILE A 11 -15.33 -1.74 0.79
C ILE A 11 -16.04 -2.81 -0.04
N GLN A 12 -16.14 -2.65 -1.36
CA GLN A 12 -16.78 -3.60 -2.25
C GLN A 12 -16.08 -4.97 -2.21
N ILE A 13 -14.75 -4.97 -2.32
CA ILE A 13 -13.97 -6.21 -2.26
C ILE A 13 -14.07 -6.82 -0.85
N LYS A 14 -13.96 -6.01 0.20
CA LYS A 14 -14.12 -6.51 1.58
C LYS A 14 -15.47 -7.19 1.82
N ILE A 15 -16.56 -6.63 1.32
CA ILE A 15 -17.89 -7.24 1.42
C ILE A 15 -17.96 -8.57 0.65
N LYS A 16 -17.27 -8.67 -0.49
CA LYS A 16 -17.23 -9.91 -1.28
C LYS A 16 -16.41 -11.01 -0.62
N GLU A 17 -15.24 -10.67 -0.10
CA GLU A 17 -14.26 -11.64 0.38
C GLU A 17 -14.40 -11.96 1.87
N GLU A 18 -14.81 -11.01 2.71
CA GLU A 18 -14.83 -11.17 4.15
C GLU A 18 -16.28 -11.26 4.68
N PHE A 19 -16.68 -12.42 5.21
CA PHE A 19 -18.02 -12.68 5.75
C PHE A 19 -18.44 -11.64 6.81
N LYS A 20 -17.54 -11.23 7.69
CA LYS A 20 -17.77 -10.18 8.70
C LYS A 20 -18.25 -8.87 8.07
N TYR A 21 -17.60 -8.41 7.00
CA TYR A 21 -17.99 -7.16 6.34
C TYR A 21 -19.29 -7.29 5.58
N ARG A 22 -19.63 -8.48 5.07
CA ARG A 22 -20.94 -8.76 4.46
C ARG A 22 -22.08 -8.60 5.44
N ILE A 23 -21.93 -9.15 6.67
CA ILE A 23 -22.90 -8.99 7.75
C ILE A 23 -23.02 -7.52 8.17
N LEU A 24 -21.90 -6.85 8.43
CA LEU A 24 -21.90 -5.46 8.82
C LEU A 24 -22.57 -4.58 7.76
N HIS A 25 -22.26 -4.79 6.49
CA HIS A 25 -22.89 -4.04 5.40
C HIS A 25 -24.40 -4.26 5.37
N PHE A 26 -24.86 -5.50 5.50
CA PHE A 26 -26.29 -5.81 5.51
C PHE A 26 -27.06 -5.02 6.57
N PHE A 27 -26.53 -4.94 7.80
CA PHE A 27 -27.20 -4.22 8.90
C PHE A 27 -26.99 -2.72 8.90
N PHE A 28 -25.88 -2.21 8.34
CA PHE A 28 -25.48 -0.81 8.49
C PHE A 28 -25.46 0.00 7.19
N LYS A 29 -25.76 -0.59 6.02
CA LYS A 29 -25.74 0.12 4.73
C LYS A 29 -26.57 1.39 4.71
N ASP A 30 -27.73 1.41 5.40
CA ASP A 30 -28.61 2.58 5.45
C ASP A 30 -28.08 3.70 6.36
N LYS A 31 -27.09 3.41 7.20
CA LYS A 31 -26.45 4.42 8.05
C LYS A 31 -25.56 5.38 7.28
N TYR A 32 -25.11 5.02 6.08
CA TYR A 32 -24.37 5.95 5.21
C TYR A 32 -25.21 7.18 4.86
N ASP A 33 -26.54 7.09 4.77
CA ASP A 33 -27.42 8.23 4.43
C ASP A 33 -27.38 9.37 5.43
N TYR A 34 -26.94 9.11 6.67
CA TYR A 34 -26.80 10.14 7.71
C TYR A 34 -25.61 11.10 7.50
N PHE A 35 -24.75 10.82 6.51
CA PHE A 35 -23.60 11.67 6.21
C PHE A 35 -23.86 12.52 4.98
N ASP A 36 -23.35 13.75 5.00
CA ASP A 36 -23.48 14.73 3.93
C ASP A 36 -22.29 14.65 2.98
N THR A 37 -21.11 14.25 3.49
CA THR A 37 -19.86 14.18 2.76
C THR A 37 -19.19 12.82 2.96
N TYR A 38 -18.69 12.25 1.86
CA TYR A 38 -17.94 11.01 1.83
C TYR A 38 -16.52 11.32 1.37
N CYS A 39 -15.55 11.18 2.29
CA CYS A 39 -14.14 11.38 2.03
C CYS A 39 -13.48 10.01 1.86
N ALA A 40 -12.85 9.76 0.73
CA ALA A 40 -12.08 8.54 0.51
C ALA A 40 -10.59 8.85 0.41
N VAL A 41 -9.75 7.92 0.88
CA VAL A 41 -8.29 8.10 0.87
C VAL A 41 -7.65 7.90 -0.50
N SER A 42 -8.41 7.37 -1.47
CA SER A 42 -7.99 7.21 -2.87
C SER A 42 -9.20 7.16 -3.80
N GLN A 43 -8.96 7.36 -5.10
CA GLN A 43 -10.01 7.22 -6.11
C GLN A 43 -10.58 5.80 -6.11
N GLY A 44 -9.74 4.77 -5.99
CA GLY A 44 -10.18 3.38 -5.94
C GLY A 44 -11.09 3.07 -4.75
N ALA A 45 -10.80 3.63 -3.57
CA ALA A 45 -11.66 3.50 -2.40
C ALA A 45 -12.99 4.24 -2.58
N LEU A 46 -12.97 5.42 -3.23
CA LEU A 46 -14.18 6.18 -3.54
C LEU A 46 -15.09 5.45 -4.54
N ASP A 47 -14.51 4.93 -5.62
CA ASP A 47 -15.26 4.20 -6.65
C ASP A 47 -15.89 2.93 -6.07
N SER A 48 -15.12 2.19 -5.26
CA SER A 48 -15.62 1.03 -4.52
C SER A 48 -16.82 1.36 -3.63
N PHE A 49 -16.75 2.49 -2.92
CA PHE A 49 -17.87 2.95 -2.09
C PHE A 49 -19.08 3.35 -2.91
N LYS A 50 -18.89 4.09 -4.00
CA LYS A 50 -19.99 4.48 -4.91
C LYS A 50 -20.73 3.28 -5.48
N GLU A 51 -20.01 2.18 -5.81
CA GLU A 51 -20.59 0.95 -6.30
C GLU A 51 -21.58 0.28 -5.34
N ILE A 52 -21.28 0.30 -4.03
CA ILE A 52 -22.18 -0.26 -3.01
C ILE A 52 -23.30 0.71 -2.59
N ASN A 53 -23.16 2.00 -2.91
CA ASN A 53 -24.08 3.06 -2.50
C ASN A 53 -24.85 3.69 -3.69
N LYS A 54 -25.03 2.94 -4.79
CA LYS A 54 -25.53 3.39 -6.11
C LYS A 54 -26.88 4.11 -6.12
N ASN A 55 -27.71 3.94 -5.10
CA ASN A 55 -29.11 4.39 -5.17
C ASN A 55 -29.46 5.55 -4.25
N LYS A 56 -28.48 6.26 -3.66
CA LYS A 56 -28.76 7.17 -2.57
C LYS A 56 -28.22 8.59 -2.82
N ASN A 57 -29.15 9.52 -3.07
CA ASN A 57 -29.05 10.99 -3.05
C ASN A 57 -27.98 11.65 -3.95
N LYS A 58 -28.48 12.37 -4.96
CA LYS A 58 -27.67 13.16 -5.90
C LYS A 58 -26.97 14.38 -5.26
N ASP A 59 -27.37 14.78 -4.04
CA ASP A 59 -26.88 16.00 -3.37
C ASP A 59 -25.73 15.74 -2.36
N LYS A 60 -25.13 14.55 -2.39
CA LYS A 60 -24.02 14.21 -1.50
C LYS A 60 -22.67 14.64 -2.07
N CYS A 61 -21.80 15.15 -1.19
CA CYS A 61 -20.44 15.53 -1.58
C CYS A 61 -19.50 14.31 -1.49
N TYR A 62 -18.70 14.11 -2.55
CA TYR A 62 -17.71 13.03 -2.64
C TYR A 62 -16.33 13.63 -2.88
N LEU A 63 -15.39 13.37 -1.97
CA LEU A 63 -14.05 13.92 -1.99
C LEU A 63 -13.01 12.81 -1.93
N VAL A 64 -11.87 13.03 -2.57
CA VAL A 64 -10.67 12.21 -2.36
C VAL A 64 -9.69 13.05 -1.56
N ILE A 65 -9.47 12.65 -0.31
CA ILE A 65 -8.53 13.30 0.60
C ILE A 65 -7.56 12.23 1.09
N PRO A 66 -6.36 12.13 0.50
CA PRO A 66 -5.37 11.13 0.87
C PRO A 66 -4.86 11.33 2.30
N ASN A 67 -4.26 10.27 2.87
CA ASN A 67 -3.61 10.38 4.18
C ASN A 67 -2.33 11.19 4.08
N TYR A 68 -2.06 11.98 5.11
CA TYR A 68 -0.83 12.75 5.26
C TYR A 68 0.38 11.85 5.52
N ILE A 69 1.56 12.26 5.03
CA ILE A 69 2.83 11.61 5.32
C ILE A 69 3.69 12.50 6.21
N ASP A 70 4.08 11.98 7.37
CA ASP A 70 5.02 12.68 8.25
C ASP A 70 6.47 12.44 7.80
N THR A 71 6.95 13.34 6.95
CA THR A 71 8.33 13.29 6.42
C THR A 71 9.38 13.51 7.50
N LYS A 72 9.04 14.23 8.58
CA LYS A 72 9.93 14.46 9.71
C LYS A 72 10.11 13.19 10.54
N GLU A 73 9.01 12.51 10.85
CA GLU A 73 9.03 11.22 11.54
C GLU A 73 9.85 10.19 10.76
N ILE A 74 9.66 10.12 9.43
CA ILE A 74 10.43 9.22 8.56
C ILE A 74 11.91 9.56 8.61
N ALA A 75 12.28 10.84 8.51
CA ALA A 75 13.68 11.28 8.57
C ALA A 75 14.34 10.90 9.91
N ASP A 76 13.62 10.99 11.03
CA ASP A 76 14.12 10.57 12.34
C ASP A 76 14.28 9.04 12.43
N LYS A 77 13.33 8.27 11.92
CA LYS A 77 13.38 6.80 11.88
C LYS A 77 14.53 6.27 10.99
N LEU A 78 14.92 7.00 9.95
CA LEU A 78 16.04 6.65 9.08
C LEU A 78 17.41 6.75 9.77
N LYS A 79 17.54 7.48 10.89
CA LYS A 79 18.81 7.60 11.64
C LYS A 79 19.20 6.30 12.33
N GLU A 80 18.23 5.41 12.63
CA GLU A 80 18.50 4.12 13.25
C GLU A 80 19.28 3.20 12.28
N LYS A 81 20.31 2.54 12.81
CA LYS A 81 21.10 1.59 12.02
C LYS A 81 20.35 0.29 11.79
N SER A 82 20.47 -0.25 10.58
CA SER A 82 20.01 -1.60 10.26
C SER A 82 20.80 -2.65 11.03
N ASP A 83 20.13 -3.67 11.51
CA ASP A 83 20.73 -4.84 12.20
C ASP A 83 20.87 -6.05 11.27
N ILE A 84 20.49 -5.90 9.99
CA ILE A 84 20.75 -6.91 8.97
C ILE A 84 21.88 -6.46 8.03
N LYS A 85 22.60 -7.44 7.50
CA LYS A 85 23.60 -7.24 6.46
C LYS A 85 22.99 -7.67 5.12
N VAL A 86 22.81 -6.72 4.21
CA VAL A 86 22.33 -6.99 2.84
C VAL A 86 23.50 -7.20 1.89
N ASP A 87 23.31 -8.10 0.93
CA ASP A 87 24.29 -8.29 -0.14
C ASP A 87 24.12 -7.18 -1.18
N LYS A 88 25.10 -6.29 -1.30
CA LYS A 88 25.05 -5.14 -2.21
C LYS A 88 25.18 -5.53 -3.70
N GLU A 89 25.66 -6.72 -3.99
CA GLU A 89 25.73 -7.24 -5.37
C GLU A 89 24.36 -7.73 -5.86
N LYS A 90 23.45 -8.06 -4.95
CA LYS A 90 22.09 -8.48 -5.27
C LYS A 90 21.13 -7.32 -5.33
N VAL A 91 20.07 -7.43 -6.13
CA VAL A 91 18.89 -6.57 -6.05
C VAL A 91 18.11 -6.92 -4.78
N ASN A 92 18.08 -6.00 -3.82
CA ASN A 92 17.39 -6.19 -2.56
C ASN A 92 15.95 -5.66 -2.67
N ILE A 93 15.02 -6.60 -2.78
CA ILE A 93 13.58 -6.33 -2.90
C ILE A 93 12.97 -6.35 -1.50
N VAL A 94 12.04 -5.46 -1.21
CA VAL A 94 11.37 -5.42 0.10
C VAL A 94 9.87 -5.22 -0.05
N THR A 95 9.14 -5.81 0.88
CA THR A 95 7.73 -5.48 1.14
C THR A 95 7.49 -5.27 2.62
N VAL A 96 6.54 -4.40 2.96
CA VAL A 96 6.15 -4.09 4.34
C VAL A 96 4.63 -4.15 4.46
N GLY A 97 4.11 -4.94 5.40
CA GLY A 97 2.68 -5.01 5.64
C GLY A 97 2.24 -6.21 6.45
N ARG A 98 0.95 -6.26 6.78
CA ARG A 98 0.38 -7.43 7.47
C ARG A 98 0.43 -8.66 6.56
N LEU A 99 0.77 -9.80 7.12
CA LEU A 99 0.74 -11.08 6.39
C LEU A 99 -0.69 -11.63 6.39
N CYS A 100 -1.51 -11.15 5.47
CA CYS A 100 -2.92 -11.51 5.31
C CYS A 100 -3.29 -11.59 3.83
N HIS A 101 -4.42 -12.23 3.50
CA HIS A 101 -4.90 -12.44 2.14
C HIS A 101 -4.89 -11.16 1.28
N GLN A 102 -5.31 -10.02 1.87
CA GLN A 102 -5.32 -8.73 1.18
C GLN A 102 -3.95 -8.37 0.58
N LYS A 103 -2.86 -8.65 1.29
CA LYS A 103 -1.51 -8.22 0.89
C LYS A 103 -0.89 -9.06 -0.23
N GLY A 104 -1.45 -10.25 -0.52
CA GLY A 104 -1.06 -11.04 -1.68
C GLY A 104 0.40 -11.50 -1.66
N ILE A 105 0.97 -11.76 -0.47
CA ILE A 105 2.36 -12.25 -0.35
C ILE A 105 2.52 -13.62 -1.00
N ASP A 106 1.48 -14.42 -1.03
CA ASP A 106 1.41 -15.69 -1.77
C ASP A 106 1.67 -15.48 -3.28
N ILE A 107 1.05 -14.48 -3.90
CA ILE A 107 1.29 -14.10 -5.31
C ILE A 107 2.74 -13.61 -5.48
N MET A 108 3.26 -12.86 -4.51
CA MET A 108 4.65 -12.40 -4.53
C MET A 108 5.62 -13.59 -4.55
N LEU A 109 5.44 -14.57 -3.68
CA LEU A 109 6.28 -15.78 -3.62
C LEU A 109 6.25 -16.56 -4.93
N ASP A 110 5.09 -16.68 -5.59
CA ASP A 110 4.99 -17.33 -6.90
C ASP A 110 5.75 -16.56 -7.98
N ASN A 111 5.68 -15.23 -7.99
CA ASN A 111 6.48 -14.40 -8.90
C ASN A 111 7.99 -14.54 -8.62
N ILE A 112 8.40 -14.59 -7.36
CA ILE A 112 9.79 -14.79 -6.96
C ILE A 112 10.29 -16.19 -7.37
N LYS A 113 9.45 -17.23 -7.29
CA LYS A 113 9.81 -18.56 -7.81
C LYS A 113 10.05 -18.52 -9.31
N GLN A 114 9.19 -17.88 -10.07
CA GLN A 114 9.39 -17.75 -11.52
C GLN A 114 10.65 -16.92 -11.84
N LEU A 115 10.92 -15.86 -11.06
CA LEU A 115 12.13 -15.06 -11.19
C LEU A 115 13.38 -15.91 -10.89
N SER A 116 13.35 -16.71 -9.83
CA SER A 116 14.50 -17.55 -9.42
C SER A 116 14.92 -18.58 -10.46
N ASN A 117 14.05 -18.93 -11.42
CA ASN A 117 14.40 -19.84 -12.53
C ASN A 117 15.29 -19.18 -13.59
N VAL A 118 15.26 -17.84 -13.70
CA VAL A 118 15.94 -17.08 -14.76
C VAL A 118 16.97 -16.08 -14.25
N ARG A 119 16.94 -15.75 -12.95
CA ARG A 119 17.80 -14.76 -12.32
C ARG A 119 18.17 -15.20 -10.89
N LYS A 120 19.42 -14.97 -10.46
CA LYS A 120 19.91 -15.39 -9.13
C LYS A 120 20.42 -14.22 -8.27
N ASP A 121 20.62 -13.06 -8.88
CA ASP A 121 21.20 -11.86 -8.29
C ASP A 121 20.15 -10.98 -7.59
N PHE A 122 19.26 -11.60 -6.80
CA PHE A 122 18.25 -10.87 -6.01
C PHE A 122 18.02 -11.52 -4.65
N HIS A 123 17.39 -10.75 -3.73
CA HIS A 123 16.87 -11.24 -2.45
C HIS A 123 15.62 -10.45 -2.05
N LEU A 124 14.59 -11.16 -1.58
CA LEU A 124 13.34 -10.58 -1.09
C LEU A 124 13.32 -10.55 0.45
N TYR A 125 13.07 -9.40 1.02
CA TYR A 125 12.85 -9.20 2.45
C TYR A 125 11.36 -8.89 2.71
N ILE A 126 10.73 -9.66 3.60
CA ILE A 126 9.33 -9.51 3.98
C ILE A 126 9.26 -9.02 5.41
N ILE A 127 8.78 -7.78 5.61
CA ILE A 127 8.65 -7.14 6.92
C ILE A 127 7.17 -7.11 7.30
N GLY A 128 6.83 -7.75 8.41
CA GLY A 128 5.48 -7.80 8.94
C GLY A 128 5.15 -9.11 9.62
N ASP A 129 3.92 -9.18 10.14
CA ASP A 129 3.34 -10.35 10.78
C ASP A 129 1.85 -10.44 10.45
N GLY A 130 1.19 -11.57 10.69
CA GLY A 130 -0.23 -11.76 10.46
C GLY A 130 -0.65 -13.22 10.33
N ASP A 131 -1.95 -13.42 10.18
CA ASP A 131 -2.60 -14.73 10.25
C ASP A 131 -2.14 -15.73 9.17
N GLU A 132 -1.55 -15.25 8.07
CA GLU A 132 -1.05 -16.10 6.98
C GLU A 132 0.45 -16.42 7.07
N LYS A 133 1.15 -15.96 8.11
CA LYS A 133 2.60 -16.10 8.23
C LYS A 133 3.08 -17.55 8.07
N GLU A 134 2.49 -18.48 8.81
CA GLU A 134 2.89 -19.89 8.78
C GLU A 134 2.69 -20.49 7.39
N LYS A 135 1.54 -20.25 6.78
CA LYS A 135 1.23 -20.70 5.41
C LYS A 135 2.20 -20.15 4.37
N LEU A 136 2.58 -18.88 4.52
CA LEU A 136 3.54 -18.23 3.61
C LEU A 136 4.96 -18.81 3.77
N ILE A 137 5.37 -19.12 4.99
CA ILE A 137 6.65 -19.80 5.24
C ILE A 137 6.63 -21.22 4.66
N GLU A 138 5.54 -21.96 4.79
CA GLU A 138 5.36 -23.28 4.17
C GLU A 138 5.40 -23.17 2.63
N GLN A 139 4.74 -22.18 2.04
CA GLN A 139 4.80 -21.91 0.60
C GLN A 139 6.23 -21.61 0.15
N MET A 140 6.94 -20.75 0.87
CA MET A 140 8.35 -20.44 0.59
C MET A 140 9.21 -21.71 0.54
N LYS A 141 9.09 -22.60 1.54
CA LYS A 141 9.81 -23.89 1.58
C LYS A 141 9.42 -24.81 0.43
N ARG A 142 8.11 -24.99 0.18
CA ARG A 142 7.62 -25.82 -0.94
C ARG A 142 8.12 -25.36 -2.30
N LEU A 143 8.39 -24.05 -2.43
CA LEU A 143 8.91 -23.44 -3.65
C LEU A 143 10.45 -23.39 -3.69
N ASP A 144 11.16 -23.94 -2.70
CA ASP A 144 12.63 -23.89 -2.57
C ASP A 144 13.18 -22.46 -2.64
N LEU A 145 12.59 -21.53 -1.87
CA LEU A 145 12.93 -20.11 -1.92
C LEU A 145 13.73 -19.61 -0.71
N GLU A 146 14.15 -20.49 0.23
CA GLU A 146 14.82 -20.10 1.47
C GLU A 146 16.11 -19.30 1.22
N GLN A 147 16.80 -19.56 0.13
CA GLN A 147 17.99 -18.81 -0.25
C GLN A 147 17.70 -17.43 -0.87
N TYR A 148 16.45 -17.16 -1.26
CA TYR A 148 16.01 -15.94 -1.94
C TYR A 148 15.07 -15.06 -1.11
N VAL A 149 14.52 -15.58 0.00
CA VAL A 149 13.50 -14.91 0.77
C VAL A 149 13.82 -14.92 2.27
N THR A 150 13.72 -13.78 2.91
CA THR A 150 13.87 -13.64 4.36
C THR A 150 12.65 -12.96 4.96
N PHE A 151 11.99 -13.63 5.91
CA PHE A 151 10.96 -13.02 6.75
C PHE A 151 11.62 -12.33 7.96
N LEU A 152 11.52 -11.00 8.06
CA LEU A 152 12.09 -10.22 9.16
C LEU A 152 11.11 -10.05 10.35
N GLY A 153 9.88 -10.59 10.23
CA GLY A 153 8.85 -10.43 11.26
C GLY A 153 8.35 -8.99 11.39
N ASN A 154 7.61 -8.73 12.47
CA ASN A 154 7.11 -7.40 12.75
C ASN A 154 8.24 -6.50 13.26
N GLN A 155 8.41 -5.34 12.65
CA GLN A 155 9.47 -4.37 12.99
C GLN A 155 8.86 -3.05 13.47
N LYS A 156 9.32 -2.55 14.62
CA LYS A 156 8.90 -1.24 15.14
C LYS A 156 9.32 -0.10 14.22
N ASN A 157 10.50 -0.22 13.63
CA ASN A 157 11.02 0.73 12.66
C ASN A 157 11.43 0.02 11.36
N PRO A 158 10.52 -0.10 10.37
CA PRO A 158 10.86 -0.69 9.08
C PRO A 158 11.81 0.18 8.25
N PHE A 159 11.86 1.49 8.48
CA PHE A 159 12.67 2.42 7.68
C PHE A 159 14.16 2.15 7.77
N LYS A 160 14.67 1.62 8.91
CA LYS A 160 16.08 1.24 9.04
C LYS A 160 16.49 0.13 8.06
N TYR A 161 15.54 -0.69 7.60
CA TYR A 161 15.75 -1.70 6.58
C TYR A 161 15.50 -1.12 5.18
N LEU A 162 14.43 -0.35 4.98
CA LEU A 162 14.07 0.22 3.69
C LEU A 162 15.22 1.00 3.05
N LYS A 163 15.99 1.77 3.84
CA LYS A 163 17.13 2.52 3.31
C LYS A 163 18.25 1.66 2.71
N GLU A 164 18.31 0.37 3.05
CA GLU A 164 19.29 -0.59 2.53
C GLU A 164 18.82 -1.30 1.26
N MET A 165 17.54 -1.16 0.89
CA MET A 165 16.90 -1.87 -0.20
C MET A 165 16.96 -1.10 -1.52
N ASP A 166 16.64 -1.77 -2.63
CA ASP A 166 16.67 -1.19 -3.97
C ASP A 166 15.25 -1.03 -4.54
N LEU A 167 14.39 -2.00 -4.32
CA LEU A 167 13.04 -2.05 -4.89
C LEU A 167 12.00 -2.38 -3.83
N PHE A 168 10.98 -1.55 -3.69
CA PHE A 168 9.77 -1.89 -2.94
C PHE A 168 8.76 -2.56 -3.85
N TYR A 169 8.31 -3.77 -3.49
CA TYR A 169 7.31 -4.51 -4.25
C TYR A 169 6.03 -4.69 -3.43
N LEU A 170 4.89 -4.23 -3.95
CA LEU A 170 3.56 -4.43 -3.38
C LEU A 170 2.74 -5.35 -4.29
N SER A 171 2.28 -6.48 -3.77
CA SER A 171 1.49 -7.50 -4.50
C SER A 171 0.03 -7.55 -4.05
N SER A 172 -0.44 -6.57 -3.31
CA SER A 172 -1.78 -6.57 -2.70
C SER A 172 -2.88 -6.86 -3.73
N ARG A 173 -3.89 -7.57 -3.32
CA ARG A 173 -5.11 -7.79 -4.10
C ARG A 173 -5.93 -6.51 -4.22
N TYR A 174 -5.96 -5.73 -3.16
CA TYR A 174 -6.59 -4.41 -3.09
C TYR A 174 -5.99 -3.58 -1.94
N GLU A 175 -6.18 -2.26 -2.00
CA GLU A 175 -5.70 -1.30 -1.01
C GLU A 175 -6.75 -0.25 -0.68
N GLY A 176 -6.51 0.50 0.37
CA GLY A 176 -7.19 1.79 0.59
C GLY A 176 -6.45 2.90 -0.13
N GLN A 177 -5.19 3.13 0.25
CA GLN A 177 -4.30 4.12 -0.35
C GLN A 177 -2.89 3.58 -0.64
N GLY A 178 -2.48 2.48 0.02
CA GLY A 178 -1.11 1.99 -0.12
C GLY A 178 -0.04 2.92 0.46
N MET A 179 -0.23 3.42 1.69
CA MET A 179 0.69 4.35 2.36
C MET A 179 2.14 3.89 2.34
N VAL A 180 2.38 2.60 2.50
CA VAL A 180 3.73 2.00 2.46
C VAL A 180 4.50 2.29 1.17
N ILE A 181 3.79 2.56 0.07
CA ILE A 181 4.38 2.95 -1.22
C ILE A 181 4.99 4.36 -1.14
N LEU A 182 4.24 5.29 -0.55
CA LEU A 182 4.70 6.67 -0.37
C LEU A 182 5.86 6.71 0.64
N GLU A 183 5.79 5.88 1.69
CA GLU A 183 6.89 5.67 2.63
C GLU A 183 8.14 5.14 1.94
N ALA A 184 8.01 4.12 1.09
CA ALA A 184 9.13 3.59 0.31
C ALA A 184 9.72 4.63 -0.66
N LYS A 185 8.86 5.41 -1.32
CA LYS A 185 9.30 6.53 -2.18
C LYS A 185 10.05 7.60 -1.39
N SER A 186 9.59 7.94 -0.19
CA SER A 186 10.25 8.95 0.67
C SER A 186 11.68 8.57 1.05
N VAL A 187 11.97 7.27 1.05
CA VAL A 187 13.31 6.71 1.31
C VAL A 187 14.16 6.63 0.03
N GLY A 188 13.56 6.89 -1.14
CA GLY A 188 14.25 6.85 -2.44
C GLY A 188 14.23 5.48 -3.12
N LEU A 189 13.36 4.57 -2.71
CA LEU A 189 13.21 3.27 -3.36
C LEU A 189 12.49 3.39 -4.70
N ASP A 190 12.89 2.56 -5.65
CA ASP A 190 12.02 2.24 -6.77
C ASP A 190 10.80 1.47 -6.26
N VAL A 191 9.66 1.62 -6.93
CA VAL A 191 8.42 0.98 -6.51
C VAL A 191 7.81 0.20 -7.65
N LEU A 192 7.46 -1.05 -7.36
CA LEU A 192 6.77 -1.98 -8.24
C LEU A 192 5.39 -2.29 -7.68
N ILE A 193 4.35 -1.97 -8.44
CA ILE A 193 2.97 -2.38 -8.18
C ILE A 193 2.33 -2.97 -9.45
N PRO A 194 1.44 -3.96 -9.32
CA PRO A 194 0.60 -4.42 -10.41
C PRO A 194 -0.35 -3.30 -10.88
N LYS A 195 -0.75 -3.32 -12.15
CA LYS A 195 -1.61 -2.31 -12.79
C LYS A 195 -2.92 -2.05 -12.04
N HIS A 196 -3.56 -3.09 -11.52
CA HIS A 196 -4.83 -2.97 -10.81
C HIS A 196 -4.76 -2.13 -9.52
N LEU A 197 -3.55 -1.94 -8.95
CA LEU A 197 -3.35 -1.13 -7.74
C LEU A 197 -3.15 0.36 -8.04
N GLU A 198 -2.95 0.75 -9.29
CA GLU A 198 -2.68 2.14 -9.67
C GLU A 198 -3.75 3.13 -9.17
N LYS A 199 -5.03 2.72 -9.20
CA LYS A 199 -6.17 3.52 -8.74
C LYS A 199 -6.17 3.83 -7.22
N TYR A 200 -5.43 3.04 -6.42
CA TYR A 200 -5.31 3.25 -4.97
C TYR A 200 -4.03 4.00 -4.59
N CYS A 201 -3.08 4.12 -5.49
CA CYS A 201 -1.70 4.51 -5.18
C CYS A 201 -1.17 5.66 -6.06
N PRO A 202 -1.96 6.72 -6.37
CA PRO A 202 -1.43 7.83 -7.11
C PRO A 202 -0.29 8.51 -6.30
N PRO A 203 0.76 9.01 -6.96
CA PRO A 203 0.96 9.10 -8.41
C PRO A 203 1.74 7.93 -9.04
N ILE A 204 1.74 6.75 -8.43
CA ILE A 204 2.54 5.61 -8.87
C ILE A 204 1.87 4.90 -10.06
N LYS A 205 2.64 4.65 -11.10
CA LYS A 205 2.21 3.85 -12.25
C LYS A 205 2.42 2.37 -11.99
N GLY A 206 1.37 1.59 -12.21
CA GLY A 206 1.42 0.14 -12.15
C GLY A 206 1.92 -0.49 -13.44
N VAL A 207 2.42 -1.72 -13.34
CA VAL A 207 2.91 -2.51 -14.48
C VAL A 207 1.91 -3.61 -14.83
N ASP A 208 1.76 -3.89 -16.12
CA ASP A 208 0.89 -4.97 -16.61
C ASP A 208 1.51 -6.35 -16.36
N ASP A 209 2.81 -6.49 -16.52
CA ASP A 209 3.58 -7.72 -16.28
C ASP A 209 4.66 -7.49 -15.23
N VAL A 210 4.35 -7.89 -14.00
CA VAL A 210 5.25 -7.82 -12.84
C VAL A 210 6.50 -8.67 -13.03
N LEU A 211 6.34 -9.88 -13.57
CA LEU A 211 7.47 -10.79 -13.76
C LEU A 211 8.45 -10.26 -14.81
N LEU A 212 7.94 -9.72 -15.92
CA LEU A 212 8.78 -9.09 -16.95
C LEU A 212 9.54 -7.89 -16.39
N TYR A 213 8.87 -7.08 -15.55
CA TYR A 213 9.53 -5.96 -14.87
C TYR A 213 10.67 -6.47 -13.99
N LEU A 214 10.42 -7.44 -13.11
CA LEU A 214 11.43 -8.02 -12.21
C LEU A 214 12.62 -8.61 -12.97
N LYS A 215 12.38 -9.32 -14.08
CA LYS A 215 13.43 -9.89 -14.95
C LYS A 215 14.36 -8.82 -15.52
N LYS A 216 13.81 -7.66 -15.90
CA LYS A 216 14.55 -6.55 -16.54
C LYS A 216 15.08 -5.51 -15.56
N TYR A 217 14.62 -5.54 -14.31
CA TYR A 217 14.98 -4.52 -13.32
C TYR A 217 16.49 -4.49 -13.08
N LYS A 218 17.04 -3.29 -13.11
CA LYS A 218 18.42 -2.97 -12.72
C LYS A 218 18.36 -1.90 -11.63
N LYS A 219 19.29 -1.98 -10.67
CA LYS A 219 19.37 -0.97 -9.61
C LYS A 219 19.49 0.43 -10.21
N SER A 220 18.66 1.33 -9.73
CA SER A 220 18.82 2.75 -10.02
C SER A 220 19.81 3.38 -9.03
N ASN A 221 20.51 4.44 -9.46
CA ASN A 221 21.23 5.27 -8.50
C ASN A 221 20.20 5.99 -7.62
N LYS A 222 20.24 5.75 -6.31
CA LYS A 222 19.28 6.24 -5.30
C LYS A 222 19.25 7.78 -5.13
N THR A 223 19.42 8.54 -6.17
CA THR A 223 19.47 10.01 -6.11
C THR A 223 18.10 10.69 -6.18
N LYS A 224 17.04 9.94 -6.46
CA LYS A 224 15.69 10.51 -6.56
C LYS A 224 14.99 10.44 -5.21
N LYS A 225 15.30 11.39 -4.31
CA LYS A 225 14.34 11.72 -3.25
C LYS A 225 13.05 12.17 -3.92
N PHE A 226 11.93 11.75 -3.33
CA PHE A 226 10.61 12.18 -3.77
C PHE A 226 10.45 13.66 -3.37
N ASP A 227 10.85 14.57 -4.24
CA ASP A 227 10.81 16.02 -3.98
C ASP A 227 9.37 16.55 -3.83
N ASP A 228 8.37 15.78 -4.34
CA ASP A 228 6.96 16.14 -4.36
C ASP A 228 6.19 15.87 -3.05
N LEU A 229 6.81 15.32 -2.00
CA LEU A 229 6.07 15.01 -0.74
C LEU A 229 5.57 16.26 -0.02
N ASN A 230 6.29 17.37 -0.12
CA ASN A 230 5.83 18.63 0.46
C ASN A 230 4.60 19.14 -0.30
N ASP A 231 4.62 19.10 -1.62
CA ASP A 231 3.48 19.48 -2.45
C ASP A 231 2.30 18.54 -2.26
N TYR A 232 2.56 17.24 -2.15
CA TYR A 232 1.55 16.24 -1.78
C TYR A 232 0.86 16.61 -0.45
N ASN A 233 1.63 16.85 0.61
CA ASN A 233 1.10 17.23 1.91
C ASN A 233 0.39 18.59 1.91
N ASN A 234 0.88 19.57 1.16
CA ASN A 234 0.25 20.89 1.03
C ASN A 234 -1.09 20.81 0.32
N ASN A 235 -1.22 19.97 -0.71
CA ASN A 235 -2.49 19.72 -1.38
C ASN A 235 -3.51 19.09 -0.43
N ILE A 236 -3.11 18.11 0.41
CA ILE A 236 -4.00 17.52 1.41
C ILE A 236 -4.48 18.57 2.42
N ARG A 237 -3.59 19.44 2.92
CA ARG A 237 -3.96 20.53 3.83
C ARG A 237 -4.98 21.48 3.21
N LYS A 238 -4.79 21.83 1.93
CA LYS A 238 -5.72 22.67 1.19
C LYS A 238 -7.10 22.03 1.08
N GLU A 239 -7.18 20.74 0.72
CA GLU A 239 -8.45 20.01 0.64
C GLU A 239 -9.15 19.88 2.00
N LEU A 240 -8.39 19.66 3.08
CA LEU A 240 -8.94 19.63 4.43
C LEU A 240 -9.49 20.99 4.84
N ASN A 241 -8.76 22.09 4.58
CA ASN A 241 -9.25 23.45 4.88
C ASN A 241 -10.54 23.74 4.11
N ASN A 242 -10.59 23.45 2.80
CA ASN A 242 -11.78 23.62 1.99
C ASN A 242 -12.99 22.85 2.57
N LEU A 243 -12.76 21.62 3.07
CA LEU A 243 -13.82 20.82 3.69
C LEU A 243 -14.36 21.48 4.99
N PHE A 244 -13.47 22.04 5.82
CA PHE A 244 -13.86 22.68 7.09
C PHE A 244 -14.47 24.07 6.88
N ASP A 245 -13.95 24.87 5.95
CA ASP A 245 -14.48 26.19 5.63
C ASP A 245 -15.88 26.11 5.02
N ALA A 246 -16.10 25.19 4.07
CA ALA A 246 -17.43 24.92 3.52
C ALA A 246 -18.46 24.42 4.57
N SER A 247 -18.01 24.05 5.77
CA SER A 247 -18.89 23.69 6.90
C SER A 247 -19.30 24.89 7.76
N ASN A 248 -18.61 26.03 7.63
CA ASN A 248 -18.84 27.24 8.44
C ASN A 248 -19.74 28.29 7.74
N ASP A 249 -19.96 28.16 6.43
CA ASP A 249 -20.71 29.13 5.61
C ASP A 249 -22.25 28.89 5.58
N LYS A 250 -22.84 28.33 6.67
CA LYS A 250 -24.32 28.30 6.84
C LYS A 250 -24.75 28.35 8.29
#